data_ffbf3b314bdda69c1c3be9d88eebbde2
#
_entry.id   ffbf3b314bdda69c1c3be9d88eebbde2
#
_cell.length_a   1.000
_cell.length_b   1.000
_cell.length_c   1.000
_cell.angle_alpha   90.00
_cell.angle_beta   90.00
_cell.angle_gamma   90.00
#
_symmetry.space_group_name_H-M   'P 1'
#
loop_
_entity.id
_entity.type
_entity.pdbx_description
1 polymer ?
#
loop_
_entity_poly.entity_id
_entity_poly.type
_entity_poly.pdbx_seq_one_letter_code
_entity_poly.pdbx_strand_id
1 'polypeptide(L)'
;MTNLGLALRYLTIVPIPAGAHVEPGSLGRAAAWFPLIGLALGLVVAGGERVIGMVFPSLLDSLLTVTLWKLLTGGLHLDGLADCLDGIVGRDAGDRLRIMRDSRIGAFGAIGLILFLLLEVAAVSELASATRGRTFAAAPALARAMPPLVALMFPMATPLGQGAMFRSGLTRTRVVAAVALGGVIALAALGIAGLLVLGLGLVASLGLGQFFTRRLGGVTGDVLGAVIETTELIVLLTMVAWTGGPR
;
A
#
# COMPACT_ATOMS: atom_id res chain seq x y z
N MET A 1 21.38 -11.67 -3.17
CA MET A 1 20.51 -11.02 -2.17
C MET A 1 19.39 -11.96 -1.83
N THR A 2 19.00 -12.10 -0.55
CA THR A 2 17.84 -12.92 -0.16
C THR A 2 16.54 -12.28 -0.63
N ASN A 3 15.47 -13.08 -0.82
CA ASN A 3 14.15 -12.56 -1.19
C ASN A 3 13.60 -11.56 -0.15
N LEU A 4 13.87 -11.81 1.14
CA LEU A 4 13.49 -10.89 2.22
C LEU A 4 14.22 -9.53 2.10
N GLY A 5 15.53 -9.54 1.86
CA GLY A 5 16.31 -8.32 1.68
C GLY A 5 15.86 -7.51 0.45
N LEU A 6 15.46 -8.20 -0.63
CA LEU A 6 14.91 -7.55 -1.81
C LEU A 6 13.54 -6.91 -1.52
N ALA A 7 12.66 -7.62 -0.81
CA ALA A 7 11.37 -7.09 -0.39
C ALA A 7 11.53 -5.84 0.50
N LEU A 8 12.42 -5.88 1.48
CA LEU A 8 12.70 -4.75 2.38
C LEU A 8 13.21 -3.53 1.61
N ARG A 9 14.18 -3.72 0.72
CA ARG A 9 14.72 -2.64 -0.12
C ARG A 9 13.67 -2.01 -1.03
N TYR A 10 12.72 -2.82 -1.54
CA TYR A 10 11.71 -2.33 -2.48
C TYR A 10 10.58 -1.59 -1.78
N LEU A 11 10.21 -2.01 -0.56
CA LEU A 11 9.04 -1.49 0.15
C LEU A 11 9.36 -0.43 1.21
N THR A 12 10.64 -0.15 1.44
CA THR A 12 11.10 0.80 2.48
C THR A 12 12.33 1.58 2.02
N ILE A 13 12.64 2.66 2.74
CA ILE A 13 13.86 3.46 2.51
C ILE A 13 15.13 2.81 3.08
N VAL A 14 15.04 1.63 3.72
CA VAL A 14 16.19 0.97 4.35
C VAL A 14 17.24 0.65 3.28
N PRO A 15 18.47 1.19 3.42
CA PRO A 15 19.53 0.99 2.45
C PRO A 15 20.12 -0.42 2.60
N ILE A 16 19.66 -1.36 1.79
CA ILE A 16 20.26 -2.68 1.70
C ILE A 16 21.21 -2.71 0.51
N PRO A 17 22.49 -3.05 0.71
CA PRO A 17 23.44 -3.16 -0.38
C PRO A 17 22.93 -4.08 -1.48
N ALA A 18 22.82 -3.55 -2.70
CA ALA A 18 22.47 -4.36 -3.86
C ALA A 18 23.70 -5.16 -4.28
N GLY A 19 23.54 -6.45 -4.54
CA GLY A 19 24.45 -7.15 -5.45
C GLY A 19 24.36 -6.51 -6.85
N ALA A 20 25.40 -6.64 -7.65
CA ALA A 20 25.57 -5.95 -8.93
C ALA A 20 24.42 -6.14 -9.95
N HIS A 21 23.60 -7.18 -9.83
CA HIS A 21 22.46 -7.43 -10.73
C HIS A 21 21.24 -7.94 -9.95
N VAL A 22 20.10 -7.27 -10.13
CA VAL A 22 18.77 -7.79 -9.75
C VAL A 22 18.22 -8.55 -10.94
N GLU A 23 18.16 -9.88 -10.84
CA GLU A 23 17.62 -10.72 -11.92
C GLU A 23 16.14 -10.40 -12.20
N PRO A 24 15.72 -10.46 -13.48
CA PRO A 24 14.30 -10.34 -13.81
C PRO A 24 13.45 -11.31 -13.00
N GLY A 25 12.31 -10.86 -12.49
CA GLY A 25 11.39 -11.66 -11.70
C GLY A 25 11.81 -11.92 -10.24
N SER A 26 12.99 -11.49 -9.79
CA SER A 26 13.41 -11.68 -8.39
C SER A 26 12.47 -10.99 -7.41
N LEU A 27 11.97 -9.80 -7.75
CA LEU A 27 10.99 -9.09 -6.93
C LEU A 27 9.67 -9.85 -6.81
N GLY A 28 9.17 -10.44 -7.90
CA GLY A 28 8.00 -11.32 -7.86
C GLY A 28 8.23 -12.59 -7.02
N ARG A 29 9.47 -13.12 -7.01
CA ARG A 29 9.84 -14.23 -6.11
C ARG A 29 9.83 -13.81 -4.64
N ALA A 30 10.09 -12.54 -4.36
CA ALA A 30 10.07 -11.96 -3.02
C ALA A 30 8.67 -11.61 -2.51
N ALA A 31 7.64 -11.65 -3.35
CA ALA A 31 6.28 -11.19 -3.04
C ALA A 31 5.65 -11.87 -1.81
N ALA A 32 5.97 -13.15 -1.54
CA ALA A 32 5.49 -13.85 -0.35
C ALA A 32 5.96 -13.21 0.97
N TRP A 33 7.06 -12.42 0.95
CA TRP A 33 7.61 -11.73 2.11
C TRP A 33 7.01 -10.33 2.33
N PHE A 34 6.29 -9.81 1.35
CA PHE A 34 5.73 -8.46 1.39
C PHE A 34 4.89 -8.17 2.64
N PRO A 35 3.97 -9.07 3.07
CA PRO A 35 3.18 -8.84 4.29
C PRO A 35 4.04 -8.77 5.56
N LEU A 36 5.14 -9.52 5.64
CA LEU A 36 6.06 -9.46 6.80
C LEU A 36 6.81 -8.13 6.84
N ILE A 37 7.22 -7.61 5.70
CA ILE A 37 7.81 -6.27 5.64
C ILE A 37 6.77 -5.22 6.03
N GLY A 38 5.52 -5.38 5.58
CA GLY A 38 4.41 -4.54 6.01
C GLY A 38 4.18 -4.58 7.51
N LEU A 39 4.19 -5.79 8.11
CA LEU A 39 4.09 -5.96 9.57
C LEU A 39 5.23 -5.26 10.31
N ALA A 40 6.47 -5.45 9.87
CA ALA A 40 7.63 -4.81 10.46
C ALA A 40 7.53 -3.28 10.39
N LEU A 41 7.14 -2.75 9.23
CA LEU A 41 6.85 -1.32 9.04
C LEU A 41 5.78 -0.83 10.01
N GLY A 42 4.65 -1.54 10.10
CA GLY A 42 3.55 -1.19 10.98
C GLY A 42 3.92 -1.22 12.47
N LEU A 43 4.77 -2.15 12.88
CA LEU A 43 5.29 -2.20 14.25
C LEU A 43 6.22 -1.02 14.55
N VAL A 44 7.03 -0.58 13.58
CA VAL A 44 7.86 0.62 13.72
C VAL A 44 6.98 1.86 13.83
N VAL A 45 5.94 1.97 13.00
CA VAL A 45 4.96 3.07 13.07
C VAL A 45 4.24 3.08 14.42
N ALA A 46 3.78 1.92 14.90
CA ALA A 46 3.11 1.81 16.20
C ALA A 46 4.04 2.18 17.38
N GLY A 47 5.32 1.82 17.28
CA GLY A 47 6.34 2.23 18.27
C GLY A 47 6.60 3.74 18.24
N GLY A 48 6.71 4.31 17.03
CA GLY A 48 6.88 5.75 16.83
C GLY A 48 5.70 6.55 17.35
N GLU A 49 4.48 6.12 17.04
CA GLU A 49 3.24 6.75 17.53
C GLU A 49 3.19 6.79 19.07
N ARG A 50 3.55 5.70 19.74
CA ARG A 50 3.61 5.70 21.19
C ARG A 50 4.55 6.76 21.76
N VAL A 51 5.72 6.93 21.15
CA VAL A 51 6.71 7.94 21.58
C VAL A 51 6.20 9.35 21.30
N ILE A 52 5.66 9.57 20.10
CA ILE A 52 5.11 10.86 19.67
C ILE A 52 3.92 11.27 20.56
N GLY A 53 3.01 10.33 20.82
CA GLY A 53 1.83 10.55 21.65
C GLY A 53 2.13 10.83 23.15
N MET A 54 3.35 10.52 23.64
CA MET A 54 3.78 10.94 24.98
C MET A 54 4.06 12.45 25.06
N VAL A 55 4.31 13.10 23.92
CA VAL A 55 4.76 14.49 23.88
C VAL A 55 3.71 15.40 23.25
N PHE A 56 3.00 14.93 22.24
CA PHE A 56 2.11 15.75 21.42
C PHE A 56 0.63 15.41 21.61
N PRO A 57 -0.26 16.41 21.48
CA PRO A 57 -1.70 16.17 21.50
C PRO A 57 -2.14 15.41 20.21
N SER A 58 -3.33 14.80 20.28
CA SER A 58 -3.82 13.81 19.32
C SER A 58 -3.69 14.21 17.84
N LEU A 59 -3.98 15.45 17.46
CA LEU A 59 -3.88 15.88 16.07
C LEU A 59 -2.42 15.91 15.58
N LEU A 60 -1.50 16.46 16.39
CA LEU A 60 -0.08 16.50 16.05
C LEU A 60 0.54 15.11 16.09
N ASP A 61 0.18 14.27 17.07
CA ASP A 61 0.57 12.87 17.12
C ASP A 61 0.17 12.16 15.81
N SER A 62 -1.08 12.30 15.38
CA SER A 62 -1.58 11.67 14.16
C SER A 62 -0.86 12.17 12.90
N LEU A 63 -0.64 13.49 12.80
CA LEU A 63 0.08 14.09 11.68
C LEU A 63 1.52 13.58 11.60
N LEU A 64 2.22 13.58 12.74
CA LEU A 64 3.62 13.10 12.81
C LEU A 64 3.72 11.60 12.57
N THR A 65 2.75 10.83 13.04
CA THR A 65 2.68 9.37 12.82
C THR A 65 2.47 9.04 11.34
N VAL A 66 1.53 9.69 10.67
CA VAL A 66 1.34 9.53 9.22
C VAL A 66 2.58 9.98 8.46
N THR A 67 3.19 11.11 8.84
CA THR A 67 4.44 11.59 8.25
C THR A 67 5.56 10.56 8.40
N LEU A 68 5.78 10.02 9.59
CA LEU A 68 6.74 8.94 9.84
C LEU A 68 6.47 7.74 8.93
N TRP A 69 5.21 7.31 8.84
CA TRP A 69 4.83 6.17 7.99
C TRP A 69 5.21 6.41 6.52
N LYS A 70 4.83 7.56 5.96
CA LYS A 70 5.14 7.86 4.54
C LYS A 70 6.63 8.06 4.30
N LEU A 71 7.37 8.63 5.24
CA LEU A 71 8.83 8.73 5.17
C LEU A 71 9.51 7.35 5.15
N LEU A 72 9.06 6.39 5.96
CA LEU A 72 9.62 5.04 5.99
C LEU A 72 9.47 4.28 4.67
N THR A 73 8.49 4.64 3.84
CA THR A 73 8.29 4.10 2.50
C THR A 73 8.89 4.97 1.39
N GLY A 74 9.46 6.13 1.77
CA GLY A 74 9.99 7.11 0.82
C GLY A 74 8.94 7.75 -0.08
N GLY A 75 7.65 7.67 0.30
CA GLY A 75 6.54 8.21 -0.50
C GLY A 75 6.26 7.48 -1.83
N LEU A 76 6.96 6.38 -2.12
CA LEU A 76 6.89 5.67 -3.41
C LEU A 76 5.44 5.29 -3.81
N HIS A 77 4.65 4.84 -2.85
CA HIS A 77 3.28 4.41 -3.11
C HIS A 77 2.33 5.61 -3.25
N LEU A 78 2.58 6.70 -2.50
CA LEU A 78 1.87 7.97 -2.64
C LEU A 78 2.09 8.60 -4.02
N ASP A 79 3.33 8.55 -4.53
CA ASP A 79 3.67 8.98 -5.88
C ASP A 79 2.84 8.21 -6.91
N GLY A 80 2.81 6.88 -6.82
CA GLY A 80 1.95 6.05 -7.68
C GLY A 80 0.46 6.38 -7.57
N LEU A 81 -0.04 6.74 -6.38
CA LEU A 81 -1.42 7.20 -6.19
C LEU A 81 -1.65 8.54 -6.90
N ALA A 82 -0.71 9.50 -6.78
CA ALA A 82 -0.78 10.80 -7.47
C ALA A 82 -0.82 10.62 -8.99
N ASP A 83 0.09 9.80 -9.53
CA ASP A 83 0.16 9.49 -10.95
C ASP A 83 -1.13 8.86 -11.47
N CYS A 84 -1.72 7.94 -10.70
CA CYS A 84 -3.02 7.35 -11.00
C CYS A 84 -4.13 8.42 -11.06
N LEU A 85 -4.16 9.33 -10.10
CA LEU A 85 -5.16 10.41 -10.04
C LEU A 85 -5.00 11.40 -11.19
N ASP A 86 -3.77 11.79 -11.53
CA ASP A 86 -3.51 12.63 -12.68
C ASP A 86 -3.81 11.91 -14.00
N GLY A 87 -3.52 10.62 -14.08
CA GLY A 87 -3.83 9.81 -15.27
C GLY A 87 -5.32 9.68 -15.60
N ILE A 88 -6.22 9.84 -14.59
CA ILE A 88 -7.67 9.70 -14.79
C ILE A 88 -8.20 10.67 -15.86
N VAL A 89 -7.65 11.88 -15.96
CA VAL A 89 -8.14 12.94 -16.88
C VAL A 89 -7.67 12.74 -18.33
N GLY A 90 -6.74 11.84 -18.59
CA GLY A 90 -6.27 11.55 -19.94
C GLY A 90 -7.41 11.06 -20.85
N ARG A 91 -7.34 11.43 -22.14
CA ARG A 91 -8.40 11.17 -23.13
C ARG A 91 -8.51 9.70 -23.52
N ASP A 92 -7.37 9.05 -23.68
CA ASP A 92 -7.25 7.63 -24.04
C ASP A 92 -6.15 6.94 -23.22
N ALA A 93 -5.94 5.64 -23.42
CA ALA A 93 -4.96 4.87 -22.67
C ALA A 93 -3.53 5.38 -22.86
N GLY A 94 -3.16 5.79 -24.07
CA GLY A 94 -1.84 6.32 -24.38
C GLY A 94 -1.57 7.65 -23.70
N ASP A 95 -2.55 8.57 -23.75
CA ASP A 95 -2.46 9.88 -23.09
C ASP A 95 -2.40 9.74 -21.57
N ARG A 96 -3.20 8.84 -20.98
CA ARG A 96 -3.14 8.53 -19.54
C ARG A 96 -1.77 8.03 -19.13
N LEU A 97 -1.23 7.04 -19.83
CA LEU A 97 0.10 6.50 -19.54
C LEU A 97 1.21 7.55 -19.74
N ARG A 98 1.03 8.51 -20.67
CA ARG A 98 1.95 9.63 -20.86
C ARG A 98 1.91 10.59 -19.68
N ILE A 99 0.71 10.93 -19.19
CA ILE A 99 0.52 11.79 -18.01
C ILE A 99 1.15 11.13 -16.78
N MET A 100 0.87 9.85 -16.52
CA MET A 100 1.43 9.08 -15.39
C MET A 100 2.96 8.96 -15.41
N ARG A 101 3.61 9.19 -16.54
CA ARG A 101 5.08 9.19 -16.68
C ARG A 101 5.71 10.57 -16.57
N ASP A 102 4.91 11.62 -16.53
CA ASP A 102 5.40 12.98 -16.33
C ASP A 102 5.77 13.17 -14.85
N SER A 103 7.01 13.52 -14.57
CA SER A 103 7.49 13.73 -13.19
C SER A 103 6.88 14.96 -12.50
N ARG A 104 6.07 15.75 -13.21
CA ARG A 104 5.36 16.90 -12.65
C ARG A 104 4.01 16.48 -12.13
N ILE A 105 3.74 16.83 -10.86
CA ILE A 105 2.41 16.62 -10.30
C ILE A 105 1.38 17.55 -10.97
N GLY A 106 0.26 16.98 -11.38
CA GLY A 106 -0.90 17.71 -11.88
C GLY A 106 -1.86 18.13 -10.76
N ALA A 107 -2.88 18.90 -11.14
CA ALA A 107 -3.86 19.40 -10.17
C ALA A 107 -4.67 18.25 -9.50
N PHE A 108 -5.02 17.21 -10.25
CA PHE A 108 -5.79 16.08 -9.71
C PHE A 108 -4.95 15.23 -8.74
N GLY A 109 -3.69 14.97 -9.07
CA GLY A 109 -2.75 14.30 -8.18
C GLY A 109 -2.56 15.09 -6.89
N ALA A 110 -2.28 16.40 -6.99
CA ALA A 110 -2.09 17.26 -5.83
C ALA A 110 -3.33 17.33 -4.92
N ILE A 111 -4.50 17.62 -5.49
CA ILE A 111 -5.76 17.68 -4.73
C ILE A 111 -6.07 16.32 -4.11
N GLY A 112 -5.92 15.25 -4.88
CA GLY A 112 -6.18 13.91 -4.40
C GLY A 112 -5.26 13.48 -3.27
N LEU A 113 -3.94 13.77 -3.34
CA LEU A 113 -3.01 13.51 -2.25
C LEU A 113 -3.34 14.30 -0.99
N ILE A 114 -3.70 15.60 -1.12
CA ILE A 114 -4.09 16.42 0.03
C ILE A 114 -5.30 15.80 0.73
N LEU A 115 -6.36 15.47 -0.02
CA LEU A 115 -7.56 14.87 0.55
C LEU A 115 -7.28 13.48 1.14
N PHE A 116 -6.44 12.68 0.49
CA PHE A 116 -6.06 11.36 0.95
C PHE A 116 -5.30 11.42 2.28
N LEU A 117 -4.28 12.27 2.37
CA LEU A 117 -3.49 12.44 3.58
C LEU A 117 -4.31 13.05 4.73
N LEU A 118 -5.22 13.97 4.44
CA LEU A 118 -6.16 14.50 5.43
C LEU A 118 -7.08 13.39 5.98
N LEU A 119 -7.57 12.48 5.12
CA LEU A 119 -8.36 11.33 5.56
C LEU A 119 -7.54 10.37 6.41
N GLU A 120 -6.27 10.11 6.07
CA GLU A 120 -5.41 9.26 6.88
C GLU A 120 -5.16 9.88 8.27
N VAL A 121 -4.81 11.18 8.33
CA VAL A 121 -4.60 11.88 9.61
C VAL A 121 -5.86 11.88 10.44
N ALA A 122 -7.01 12.18 9.85
CA ALA A 122 -8.31 12.14 10.52
C ALA A 122 -8.63 10.73 11.04
N ALA A 123 -8.43 9.71 10.20
CA ALA A 123 -8.66 8.32 10.61
C ALA A 123 -7.75 7.91 11.78
N VAL A 124 -6.46 8.26 11.73
CA VAL A 124 -5.52 7.96 12.82
C VAL A 124 -5.91 8.68 14.11
N SER A 125 -6.37 9.95 14.03
CA SER A 125 -6.81 10.71 15.22
C SER A 125 -8.04 10.10 15.89
N GLU A 126 -8.93 9.48 15.12
CA GLU A 126 -10.18 8.87 15.61
C GLU A 126 -10.02 7.39 16.01
N LEU A 127 -8.87 6.75 15.73
CA LEU A 127 -8.64 5.37 16.17
C LEU A 127 -8.66 5.27 17.69
N ALA A 128 -9.44 4.31 18.22
CA ALA A 128 -9.45 4.00 19.63
C ALA A 128 -8.05 3.55 20.11
N SER A 129 -7.56 4.14 21.21
CA SER A 129 -6.22 3.88 21.75
C SER A 129 -5.93 2.39 21.97
N ALA A 130 -6.94 1.61 22.39
CA ALA A 130 -6.82 0.17 22.63
C ALA A 130 -6.53 -0.66 21.36
N THR A 131 -6.89 -0.16 20.17
CA THR A 131 -6.75 -0.87 18.89
C THR A 131 -5.73 -0.23 17.97
N ARG A 132 -5.31 1.00 18.24
CA ARG A 132 -4.44 1.82 17.37
C ARG A 132 -3.16 1.09 16.95
N GLY A 133 -2.36 0.60 17.89
CA GLY A 133 -1.12 -0.12 17.56
C GLY A 133 -1.35 -1.42 16.78
N ARG A 134 -2.47 -2.14 17.04
CA ARG A 134 -2.84 -3.34 16.28
C ARG A 134 -3.29 -2.98 14.85
N THR A 135 -3.97 -1.86 14.69
CA THR A 135 -4.37 -1.35 13.37
C THR A 135 -3.13 -0.97 12.55
N PHE A 136 -2.14 -0.30 13.15
CA PHE A 136 -0.87 -0.01 12.47
C PHE A 136 -0.11 -1.28 12.08
N ALA A 137 -0.13 -2.33 12.89
CA ALA A 137 0.49 -3.62 12.53
C ALA A 137 -0.23 -4.29 11.34
N ALA A 138 -1.57 -4.25 11.32
CA ALA A 138 -2.38 -4.93 10.31
C ALA A 138 -2.43 -4.19 8.96
N ALA A 139 -2.56 -2.86 8.96
CA ALA A 139 -2.79 -2.08 7.76
C ALA A 139 -1.67 -2.22 6.73
N PRO A 140 -0.38 -1.97 7.05
CA PRO A 140 0.68 -2.14 6.06
C PRO A 140 0.92 -3.61 5.70
N ALA A 141 0.68 -4.56 6.62
CA ALA A 141 0.83 -5.97 6.33
C ALA A 141 -0.18 -6.45 5.29
N LEU A 142 -1.45 -6.11 5.47
CA LEU A 142 -2.51 -6.46 4.53
C LEU A 142 -2.33 -5.73 3.20
N ALA A 143 -2.00 -4.45 3.23
CA ALA A 143 -1.82 -3.64 2.03
C ALA A 143 -0.73 -4.20 1.10
N ARG A 144 0.39 -4.69 1.64
CA ARG A 144 1.47 -5.30 0.85
C ARG A 144 1.12 -6.69 0.31
N ALA A 145 0.07 -7.33 0.82
CA ALA A 145 -0.43 -8.59 0.26
C ALA A 145 -1.21 -8.40 -1.05
N MET A 146 -1.74 -7.20 -1.32
CA MET A 146 -2.64 -6.92 -2.44
C MET A 146 -1.94 -6.77 -3.81
N PRO A 147 -0.80 -6.06 -3.96
CA PRO A 147 -0.13 -5.90 -5.24
C PRO A 147 0.21 -7.21 -5.97
N PRO A 148 0.71 -8.27 -5.31
CA PRO A 148 0.92 -9.56 -5.96
C PRO A 148 -0.35 -10.15 -6.55
N LEU A 149 -1.47 -10.02 -5.87
CA LEU A 149 -2.77 -10.50 -6.35
C LEU A 149 -3.21 -9.73 -7.60
N VAL A 150 -3.18 -8.40 -7.55
CA VAL A 150 -3.58 -7.53 -8.66
C VAL A 150 -2.67 -7.76 -9.88
N ALA A 151 -1.35 -7.82 -9.68
CA ALA A 151 -0.40 -8.07 -10.77
C ALA A 151 -0.55 -9.47 -11.40
N LEU A 152 -1.02 -10.48 -10.66
CA LEU A 152 -1.31 -11.81 -11.21
C LEU A 152 -2.62 -11.84 -11.98
N MET A 153 -3.67 -11.18 -11.47
CA MET A 153 -5.03 -11.24 -12.00
C MET A 153 -5.24 -10.38 -13.24
N PHE A 154 -4.49 -9.29 -13.39
CA PHE A 154 -4.66 -8.34 -14.49
C PHE A 154 -3.43 -8.27 -15.40
N PRO A 155 -3.60 -7.97 -16.70
CA PRO A 155 -2.47 -7.74 -17.59
C PRO A 155 -1.68 -6.51 -17.15
N MET A 156 -0.38 -6.44 -17.53
CA MET A 156 0.40 -5.22 -17.37
C MET A 156 0.13 -4.27 -18.56
N ALA A 157 -0.09 -3.00 -18.27
CA ALA A 157 -0.34 -1.96 -19.29
C ALA A 157 0.88 -1.71 -20.19
N THR A 158 2.09 -2.04 -19.69
CA THR A 158 3.33 -1.91 -20.45
C THR A 158 4.13 -3.21 -20.36
N PRO A 159 4.68 -3.70 -21.49
CA PRO A 159 5.45 -4.96 -21.51
C PRO A 159 6.83 -4.82 -20.88
N LEU A 160 7.30 -3.59 -20.68
CA LEU A 160 8.58 -3.22 -20.09
C LEU A 160 8.38 -2.37 -18.83
N GLY A 161 9.32 -2.46 -17.90
CA GLY A 161 9.31 -1.68 -16.65
C GLY A 161 9.22 -2.54 -15.39
N GLN A 162 9.24 -1.88 -14.25
CA GLN A 162 9.29 -2.55 -12.92
C GLN A 162 8.09 -3.47 -12.68
N GLY A 163 6.87 -3.05 -13.06
CA GLY A 163 5.67 -3.85 -12.91
C GLY A 163 5.71 -5.15 -13.73
N ALA A 164 6.18 -5.11 -14.96
CA ALA A 164 6.34 -6.31 -15.80
C ALA A 164 7.40 -7.25 -15.23
N MET A 165 8.53 -6.71 -14.75
CA MET A 165 9.58 -7.48 -14.07
C MET A 165 9.07 -8.10 -12.77
N PHE A 166 8.24 -7.38 -12.00
CA PHE A 166 7.58 -7.92 -10.82
C PHE A 166 6.68 -9.10 -11.18
N ARG A 167 5.79 -8.92 -12.17
CA ARG A 167 4.86 -9.95 -12.60
C ARG A 167 5.56 -11.22 -13.07
N SER A 168 6.68 -11.13 -13.79
CA SER A 168 7.41 -12.28 -14.36
C SER A 168 7.87 -13.30 -13.31
N GLY A 169 8.06 -12.87 -12.06
CA GLY A 169 8.46 -13.72 -10.94
C GLY A 169 7.30 -14.24 -10.09
N LEU A 170 6.07 -13.82 -10.36
CA LEU A 170 4.91 -14.24 -9.59
C LEU A 170 4.47 -15.66 -9.96
N THR A 171 4.06 -16.42 -8.94
CA THR A 171 3.36 -17.68 -9.09
C THR A 171 2.09 -17.67 -8.24
N ARG A 172 1.08 -18.46 -8.61
CA ARG A 172 -0.15 -18.57 -7.83
C ARG A 172 0.14 -18.90 -6.36
N THR A 173 1.06 -19.82 -6.10
CA THR A 173 1.44 -20.21 -4.74
C THR A 173 1.98 -19.04 -3.93
N ARG A 174 2.87 -18.20 -4.51
CA ARG A 174 3.42 -17.02 -3.82
C ARG A 174 2.37 -15.97 -3.54
N VAL A 175 1.45 -15.76 -4.48
CA VAL A 175 0.33 -14.83 -4.31
C VAL A 175 -0.63 -15.31 -3.21
N VAL A 176 -1.01 -16.59 -3.24
CA VAL A 176 -1.85 -17.19 -2.19
C VAL A 176 -1.15 -17.09 -0.82
N ALA A 177 0.16 -17.39 -0.76
CA ALA A 177 0.93 -17.27 0.47
C ALA A 177 0.95 -15.82 0.99
N ALA A 178 1.14 -14.82 0.12
CA ALA A 178 1.11 -13.41 0.51
C ALA A 178 -0.26 -13.00 1.05
N VAL A 179 -1.35 -13.32 0.33
CA VAL A 179 -2.71 -12.96 0.74
C VAL A 179 -3.10 -13.69 2.04
N ALA A 180 -2.79 -14.98 2.14
CA ALA A 180 -3.06 -15.76 3.36
C ALA A 180 -2.29 -15.20 4.56
N LEU A 181 -1.00 -14.87 4.38
CA LEU A 181 -0.17 -14.31 5.46
C LEU A 181 -0.68 -12.92 5.89
N GLY A 182 -0.99 -12.03 4.93
CA GLY A 182 -1.60 -10.73 5.25
C GLY A 182 -2.94 -10.86 5.97
N GLY A 183 -3.80 -11.81 5.53
CA GLY A 183 -5.07 -12.12 6.19
C GLY A 183 -4.91 -12.69 7.60
N VAL A 184 -3.95 -13.60 7.81
CA VAL A 184 -3.63 -14.16 9.14
C VAL A 184 -3.13 -13.06 10.08
N ILE A 185 -2.26 -12.17 9.60
CA ILE A 185 -1.79 -11.03 10.41
C ILE A 185 -2.95 -10.11 10.76
N ALA A 186 -3.81 -9.78 9.81
CA ALA A 186 -4.98 -8.94 10.06
C ALA A 186 -5.95 -9.59 11.07
N LEU A 187 -6.24 -10.89 10.93
CA LEU A 187 -7.07 -11.64 11.85
C LEU A 187 -6.45 -11.72 13.26
N ALA A 188 -5.16 -11.98 13.36
CA ALA A 188 -4.46 -12.06 14.64
C ALA A 188 -4.41 -10.71 15.37
N ALA A 189 -4.24 -9.61 14.62
CA ALA A 189 -4.16 -8.27 15.19
C ALA A 189 -5.54 -7.69 15.54
N LEU A 190 -6.58 -7.89 14.68
CA LEU A 190 -7.86 -7.21 14.74
C LEU A 190 -9.04 -8.13 15.09
N GLY A 191 -8.80 -9.43 15.31
CA GLY A 191 -9.87 -10.39 15.54
C GLY A 191 -10.83 -10.48 14.35
N ILE A 192 -12.13 -10.58 14.60
CA ILE A 192 -13.14 -10.74 13.54
C ILE A 192 -13.17 -9.56 12.54
N ALA A 193 -12.83 -8.33 12.99
CA ALA A 193 -12.67 -7.18 12.11
C ALA A 193 -11.57 -7.40 11.06
N GLY A 194 -10.59 -8.26 11.34
CA GLY A 194 -9.55 -8.68 10.39
C GLY A 194 -10.11 -9.37 9.14
N LEU A 195 -11.21 -10.13 9.26
CA LEU A 195 -11.89 -10.72 8.10
C LEU A 195 -12.60 -9.65 7.26
N LEU A 196 -13.20 -8.66 7.92
CA LEU A 196 -13.87 -7.56 7.22
C LEU A 196 -12.86 -6.72 6.43
N VAL A 197 -11.73 -6.30 7.05
CA VAL A 197 -10.72 -5.52 6.33
C VAL A 197 -10.05 -6.31 5.22
N LEU A 198 -9.85 -7.63 5.39
CA LEU A 198 -9.39 -8.50 4.31
C LEU A 198 -10.38 -8.50 3.13
N GLY A 199 -11.67 -8.70 3.40
CA GLY A 199 -12.71 -8.69 2.37
C GLY A 199 -12.79 -7.36 1.62
N LEU A 200 -12.82 -6.24 2.35
CA LEU A 200 -12.85 -4.90 1.77
C LEU A 200 -11.57 -4.59 0.98
N GLY A 201 -10.39 -4.96 1.51
CA GLY A 201 -9.11 -4.81 0.83
C GLY A 201 -9.05 -5.59 -0.49
N LEU A 202 -9.55 -6.85 -0.50
CA LEU A 202 -9.66 -7.65 -1.72
C LEU A 202 -10.58 -7.00 -2.75
N VAL A 203 -11.79 -6.60 -2.33
CA VAL A 203 -12.77 -5.95 -3.22
C VAL A 203 -12.21 -4.66 -3.82
N ALA A 204 -11.63 -3.79 -2.99
CA ALA A 204 -11.06 -2.54 -3.46
C ALA A 204 -9.86 -2.75 -4.40
N SER A 205 -8.95 -3.66 -4.03
CA SER A 205 -7.76 -3.95 -4.84
C SER A 205 -8.11 -4.53 -6.21
N LEU A 206 -9.05 -5.48 -6.27
CA LEU A 206 -9.54 -6.03 -7.52
C LEU A 206 -10.36 -5.00 -8.32
N GLY A 207 -11.15 -4.17 -7.63
CA GLY A 207 -11.90 -3.08 -8.24
C GLY A 207 -10.98 -2.05 -8.91
N LEU A 208 -9.90 -1.62 -8.22
CA LEU A 208 -8.88 -0.74 -8.79
C LEU A 208 -8.16 -1.39 -9.98
N GLY A 209 -7.74 -2.65 -9.84
CA GLY A 209 -7.13 -3.40 -10.93
C GLY A 209 -8.02 -3.47 -12.17
N GLN A 210 -9.30 -3.76 -11.99
CA GLN A 210 -10.28 -3.78 -13.07
C GLN A 210 -10.55 -2.39 -13.67
N PHE A 211 -10.65 -1.37 -12.83
CA PHE A 211 -10.87 0.01 -13.26
C PHE A 211 -9.72 0.50 -14.16
N PHE A 212 -8.48 0.32 -13.71
CA PHE A 212 -7.32 0.74 -14.49
C PHE A 212 -7.07 -0.14 -15.71
N THR A 213 -7.35 -1.45 -15.62
CA THR A 213 -7.27 -2.33 -16.79
C THR A 213 -8.19 -1.87 -17.92
N ARG A 214 -9.43 -1.44 -17.59
CA ARG A 214 -10.35 -0.90 -18.60
C ARG A 214 -9.87 0.43 -19.20
N ARG A 215 -9.11 1.23 -18.46
CA ARG A 215 -8.69 2.56 -18.87
C ARG A 215 -7.29 2.62 -19.50
N LEU A 216 -6.40 1.73 -19.09
CA LEU A 216 -5.00 1.71 -19.50
C LEU A 216 -4.65 0.47 -20.35
N GLY A 217 -5.56 -0.50 -20.48
CA GLY A 217 -5.27 -1.81 -21.06
C GLY A 217 -4.59 -2.78 -20.10
N GLY A 218 -4.35 -2.38 -18.85
CA GLY A 218 -3.69 -3.17 -17.82
C GLY A 218 -3.34 -2.35 -16.59
N VAL A 219 -2.60 -2.93 -15.65
CA VAL A 219 -2.08 -2.25 -14.45
C VAL A 219 -0.63 -1.82 -14.65
N THR A 220 -0.21 -0.77 -13.94
CA THR A 220 1.18 -0.27 -13.86
C THR A 220 1.75 -0.47 -12.47
N GLY A 221 3.03 -0.13 -12.25
CA GLY A 221 3.62 -0.06 -10.91
C GLY A 221 2.90 0.94 -10.02
N ASP A 222 2.48 2.06 -10.59
CA ASP A 222 1.78 3.15 -9.89
C ASP A 222 0.40 2.68 -9.41
N VAL A 223 -0.33 1.92 -10.24
CA VAL A 223 -1.59 1.27 -9.83
C VAL A 223 -1.37 0.31 -8.66
N LEU A 224 -0.25 -0.43 -8.66
CA LEU A 224 0.09 -1.31 -7.52
C LEU A 224 0.41 -0.50 -6.26
N GLY A 225 1.06 0.67 -6.40
CA GLY A 225 1.27 1.62 -5.31
C GLY A 225 -0.05 2.19 -4.78
N ALA A 226 -0.94 2.64 -5.67
CA ALA A 226 -2.27 3.12 -5.32
C ALA A 226 -3.12 2.06 -4.59
N VAL A 227 -2.97 0.78 -4.95
CA VAL A 227 -3.61 -0.36 -4.26
C VAL A 227 -3.11 -0.47 -2.81
N ILE A 228 -1.81 -0.29 -2.57
CA ILE A 228 -1.26 -0.29 -1.20
C ILE A 228 -1.88 0.84 -0.38
N GLU A 229 -1.78 2.08 -0.86
CA GLU A 229 -2.29 3.25 -0.14
C GLU A 229 -3.80 3.13 0.14
N THR A 230 -4.59 2.78 -0.87
CA THR A 230 -6.03 2.60 -0.71
C THR A 230 -6.36 1.50 0.30
N THR A 231 -5.61 0.40 0.32
CA THR A 231 -5.84 -0.69 1.29
C THR A 231 -5.49 -0.24 2.71
N GLU A 232 -4.39 0.51 2.91
CA GLU A 232 -4.03 1.09 4.20
C GLU A 232 -5.16 1.99 4.73
N LEU A 233 -5.65 2.91 3.91
CA LEU A 233 -6.74 3.81 4.28
C LEU A 233 -8.03 3.04 4.59
N ILE A 234 -8.39 2.02 3.81
CA ILE A 234 -9.56 1.16 4.08
C ILE A 234 -9.46 0.50 5.46
N VAL A 235 -8.29 -0.03 5.82
CA VAL A 235 -8.10 -0.63 7.15
C VAL A 235 -8.30 0.41 8.24
N LEU A 236 -7.70 1.60 8.11
CA LEU A 236 -7.85 2.69 9.08
C LEU A 236 -9.32 3.08 9.25
N LEU A 237 -10.01 3.41 8.16
CA LEU A 237 -11.43 3.83 8.17
C LEU A 237 -12.35 2.74 8.70
N THR A 238 -12.11 1.48 8.34
CA THR A 238 -12.90 0.35 8.83
C THR A 238 -12.74 0.20 10.35
N MET A 239 -11.52 0.36 10.86
CA MET A 239 -11.29 0.25 12.31
C MET A 239 -11.87 1.43 13.09
N VAL A 240 -11.86 2.64 12.54
CA VAL A 240 -12.59 3.78 13.13
C VAL A 240 -14.10 3.47 13.20
N ALA A 241 -14.69 3.00 12.10
CA ALA A 241 -16.12 2.66 12.08
C ALA A 241 -16.46 1.48 13.00
N TRP A 242 -15.58 0.47 13.08
CA TRP A 242 -15.79 -0.71 13.93
C TRP A 242 -15.75 -0.41 15.41
N THR A 243 -14.85 0.48 15.84
CA THR A 243 -14.63 0.79 17.26
C THR A 243 -15.40 2.04 17.73
N GLY A 244 -15.84 2.90 16.79
CA GLY A 244 -16.45 4.19 17.09
C GLY A 244 -17.89 4.09 17.64
N GLY A 245 -18.62 2.98 17.42
CA GLY A 245 -20.02 2.81 17.83
C GLY A 245 -20.97 3.93 17.32
N PRO A 246 -22.26 3.82 17.42
CA PRO A 246 -23.16 4.95 17.19
C PRO A 246 -22.92 5.99 18.30
N ARG A 247 -22.55 7.19 17.90
CA ARG A 247 -22.45 8.37 18.77
C ARG A 247 -23.85 8.90 19.07
#